data_999dd1cced306431305d92f686b22f07
#
_entry.id   999dd1cced306431305d92f686b22f07
#
_cell.length_a   1.000
_cell.length_b   1.000
_cell.length_c   1.000
_cell.angle_alpha   90.00
_cell.angle_beta   90.00
_cell.angle_gamma   90.00
#
_symmetry.space_group_name_H-M   'P 1'
#
loop_
_entity.id
_entity.type
_entity.pdbx_description
1 polymer ?
#
loop_
_entity_poly.entity_id
_entity_poly.type
_entity_poly.pdbx_seq_one_letter_code
_entity_poly.pdbx_strand_id
1 'polypeptide(L)'
;MKIKNILVSALVILGFTSFSGIANASCGKLVIAEQNWASAELMANVDKIILEKGYGCEVELIPGATMPTFTSMDEKGEPDMNPEQWANAVYTPLKKAVSEKRLIIANQAPITGLGEGWWITPGTVEKHPEIKGMTAMEILEHPEWFPSKEDPSKGAFVGCPAGWGCQLANANLFRAFEMEKKGWVLIDPGSAAGLDGTISKAADSGSPWFGYYWNPTSMVGKYGLISVDFGVKFHSRDNWDNCI
;
A
#
# COMPACT_ATOMS: atom_id res chain seq x y z
N MET A 1 -25.40 57.02 -78.10
CA MET A 1 -26.35 56.42 -77.14
C MET A 1 -25.59 55.47 -76.24
N LYS A 2 -25.34 55.79 -74.98
CA LYS A 2 -24.49 55.04 -74.06
C LYS A 2 -25.37 54.26 -73.06
N ILE A 3 -25.29 52.95 -73.07
CA ILE A 3 -25.98 52.08 -72.11
C ILE A 3 -25.02 51.86 -70.95
N LYS A 4 -25.47 52.27 -69.75
CA LYS A 4 -24.73 52.08 -68.52
C LYS A 4 -25.02 50.70 -67.97
N ASN A 5 -23.98 49.92 -67.79
CA ASN A 5 -24.00 48.63 -67.10
C ASN A 5 -24.12 48.88 -65.59
N ILE A 6 -25.14 48.37 -64.97
CA ILE A 6 -25.29 48.33 -63.55
C ILE A 6 -24.80 46.96 -63.11
N LEU A 7 -23.66 46.92 -62.44
CA LEU A 7 -23.15 45.71 -61.71
C LEU A 7 -23.87 45.62 -60.38
N VAL A 8 -24.67 44.58 -60.22
CA VAL A 8 -25.22 44.18 -58.91
C VAL A 8 -24.23 43.19 -58.25
N SER A 9 -23.52 43.68 -57.26
CA SER A 9 -22.69 42.87 -56.44
C SER A 9 -23.54 42.13 -55.40
N ALA A 10 -23.76 40.83 -55.59
CA ALA A 10 -24.39 40.00 -54.59
C ALA A 10 -23.34 39.62 -53.53
N LEU A 11 -23.47 40.14 -52.33
CA LEU A 11 -22.67 39.83 -51.16
C LEU A 11 -23.15 38.50 -50.59
N VAL A 12 -22.44 37.42 -50.87
CA VAL A 12 -22.71 36.12 -50.25
C VAL A 12 -22.06 36.11 -48.84
N ILE A 13 -22.87 36.31 -47.82
CA ILE A 13 -22.47 36.16 -46.43
C ILE A 13 -22.45 34.63 -46.15
N LEU A 14 -21.28 33.99 -46.24
CA LEU A 14 -21.07 32.68 -45.68
C LEU A 14 -21.08 32.75 -44.14
N GLY A 15 -22.22 32.41 -43.56
CA GLY A 15 -22.31 32.21 -42.13
C GLY A 15 -21.47 31.00 -41.71
N PHE A 16 -20.28 31.24 -41.16
CA PHE A 16 -19.56 30.24 -40.40
C PHE A 16 -20.33 29.97 -39.10
N THR A 17 -21.23 28.98 -39.14
CA THR A 17 -21.72 28.37 -37.89
C THR A 17 -20.59 27.57 -37.32
N SER A 18 -19.86 28.20 -36.40
CA SER A 18 -18.93 27.48 -35.54
C SER A 18 -19.74 26.46 -34.70
N PHE A 19 -19.84 25.23 -35.19
CA PHE A 19 -20.21 24.12 -34.35
C PHE A 19 -19.10 23.97 -33.32
N SER A 20 -19.26 24.62 -32.17
CA SER A 20 -18.53 24.27 -30.97
C SER A 20 -19.02 22.86 -30.55
N GLY A 21 -18.51 21.83 -31.21
CA GLY A 21 -18.60 20.49 -30.73
C GLY A 21 -17.94 20.50 -29.37
N ILE A 22 -18.73 20.40 -28.31
CA ILE A 22 -18.18 19.98 -27.02
C ILE A 22 -17.59 18.60 -27.31
N ALA A 23 -16.30 18.55 -27.54
CA ALA A 23 -15.56 17.29 -27.51
C ALA A 23 -15.69 16.78 -26.06
N ASN A 24 -16.70 15.97 -25.79
CA ASN A 24 -16.67 15.08 -24.64
C ASN A 24 -15.49 14.13 -24.91
N ALA A 25 -14.33 14.54 -24.47
CA ALA A 25 -13.19 13.65 -24.40
C ALA A 25 -13.54 12.60 -23.32
N SER A 26 -14.25 11.54 -23.72
CA SER A 26 -14.34 10.35 -22.90
C SER A 26 -12.94 9.81 -22.76
N CYS A 27 -12.44 9.63 -21.54
CA CYS A 27 -11.10 9.11 -21.33
C CYS A 27 -11.00 7.59 -21.58
N GLY A 28 -12.10 6.98 -22.03
CA GLY A 28 -12.17 5.56 -22.32
C GLY A 28 -12.30 4.68 -21.09
N LYS A 29 -11.94 3.41 -21.23
CA LYS A 29 -11.94 2.43 -20.14
C LYS A 29 -10.61 2.47 -19.40
N LEU A 30 -10.67 2.46 -18.07
CA LEU A 30 -9.53 2.39 -17.16
C LEU A 30 -9.75 1.25 -16.15
N VAL A 31 -8.69 0.52 -15.87
CA VAL A 31 -8.66 -0.53 -14.87
C VAL A 31 -7.79 -0.06 -13.70
N ILE A 32 -8.36 -0.03 -12.49
CA ILE A 32 -7.67 0.39 -11.27
C ILE A 32 -7.52 -0.80 -10.33
N ALA A 33 -6.33 -0.98 -9.77
CA ALA A 33 -6.12 -1.97 -8.72
C ALA A 33 -6.79 -1.53 -7.42
N GLU A 34 -7.69 -2.35 -6.91
CA GLU A 34 -8.25 -2.26 -5.56
C GLU A 34 -7.47 -3.23 -4.68
N GLN A 35 -6.39 -2.73 -4.07
CA GLN A 35 -5.58 -3.58 -3.21
C GLN A 35 -6.29 -3.85 -1.88
N ASN A 36 -6.06 -5.01 -1.30
CA ASN A 36 -6.86 -5.62 -0.24
C ASN A 36 -6.55 -5.11 1.19
N TRP A 37 -6.39 -3.80 1.36
CA TRP A 37 -6.37 -3.12 2.66
C TRP A 37 -7.11 -1.78 2.59
N ALA A 38 -7.62 -1.33 3.72
CA ALA A 38 -8.64 -0.28 3.81
C ALA A 38 -8.28 1.06 3.12
N SER A 39 -7.04 1.53 3.23
CA SER A 39 -6.62 2.80 2.60
C SER A 39 -6.59 2.67 1.08
N ALA A 40 -6.07 1.58 0.55
CA ALA A 40 -6.01 1.35 -0.90
C ALA A 40 -7.40 1.12 -1.51
N GLU A 41 -8.28 0.38 -0.84
CA GLU A 41 -9.68 0.25 -1.23
C GLU A 41 -10.36 1.62 -1.30
N LEU A 42 -10.18 2.45 -0.27
CA LEU A 42 -10.72 3.80 -0.26
C LEU A 42 -10.19 4.64 -1.42
N MET A 43 -8.88 4.64 -1.65
CA MET A 43 -8.25 5.43 -2.72
C MET A 43 -8.74 4.99 -4.10
N ALA A 44 -8.80 3.68 -4.37
CA ALA A 44 -9.29 3.15 -5.63
C ALA A 44 -10.75 3.55 -5.91
N ASN A 45 -11.60 3.52 -4.88
CA ASN A 45 -13.02 3.93 -5.00
C ASN A 45 -13.16 5.45 -5.18
N VAL A 46 -12.34 6.27 -4.51
CA VAL A 46 -12.32 7.73 -4.70
C VAL A 46 -11.87 8.07 -6.11
N ASP A 47 -10.78 7.46 -6.59
CA ASP A 47 -10.28 7.67 -7.94
C ASP A 47 -11.32 7.27 -8.99
N LYS A 48 -12.00 6.14 -8.80
CA LYS A 48 -13.11 5.72 -9.66
C LYS A 48 -14.19 6.79 -9.74
N ILE A 49 -14.66 7.30 -8.59
CA ILE A 49 -15.71 8.33 -8.56
C ILE A 49 -15.26 9.61 -9.30
N ILE A 50 -14.03 10.05 -9.06
CA ILE A 50 -13.48 11.27 -9.69
C ILE A 50 -13.37 11.07 -11.21
N LEU A 51 -12.84 9.96 -11.66
CA LEU A 51 -12.63 9.65 -13.08
C LEU A 51 -13.98 9.48 -13.81
N GLU A 52 -14.93 8.77 -13.23
CA GLU A 52 -16.26 8.58 -13.85
C GLU A 52 -17.06 9.88 -13.88
N LYS A 53 -17.14 10.61 -12.75
CA LYS A 53 -18.00 11.81 -12.63
C LYS A 53 -17.36 13.07 -13.16
N GLY A 54 -16.03 13.19 -13.02
CA GLY A 54 -15.29 14.39 -13.44
C GLY A 54 -14.79 14.34 -14.88
N TYR A 55 -14.44 13.15 -15.35
CA TYR A 55 -13.76 13.00 -16.64
C TYR A 55 -14.52 12.11 -17.65
N GLY A 56 -15.62 11.47 -17.22
CA GLY A 56 -16.44 10.63 -18.10
C GLY A 56 -15.77 9.32 -18.51
N CYS A 57 -14.84 8.82 -17.70
CA CYS A 57 -14.19 7.52 -17.91
C CYS A 57 -15.16 6.37 -17.58
N GLU A 58 -14.90 5.19 -18.12
CA GLU A 58 -15.45 3.93 -17.65
C GLU A 58 -14.41 3.24 -16.77
N VAL A 59 -14.68 3.10 -15.47
CA VAL A 59 -13.68 2.57 -14.52
C VAL A 59 -14.08 1.23 -13.97
N GLU A 60 -13.21 0.23 -14.17
CA GLU A 60 -13.26 -1.09 -13.55
C GLU A 60 -12.29 -1.18 -12.38
N LEU A 61 -12.75 -1.65 -11.21
CA LEU A 61 -11.87 -2.00 -10.10
C LEU A 61 -11.58 -3.50 -10.15
N ILE A 62 -10.31 -3.86 -10.00
CA ILE A 62 -9.91 -5.27 -9.93
C ILE A 62 -9.19 -5.54 -8.60
N PRO A 63 -9.48 -6.68 -7.94
CA PRO A 63 -8.79 -7.06 -6.71
C PRO A 63 -7.28 -7.17 -6.90
N GLY A 64 -6.52 -6.68 -5.92
CA GLY A 64 -5.07 -6.70 -5.97
C GLY A 64 -4.40 -6.93 -4.61
N ALA A 65 -3.10 -7.11 -4.67
CA ALA A 65 -2.18 -7.08 -3.54
C ALA A 65 -0.81 -6.61 -4.04
N THR A 66 0.08 -6.16 -3.15
CA THR A 66 1.34 -5.49 -3.50
C THR A 66 2.14 -6.20 -4.59
N MET A 67 2.44 -7.48 -4.40
CA MET A 67 3.33 -8.21 -5.31
C MET A 67 2.66 -8.61 -6.63
N PRO A 68 1.48 -9.26 -6.64
CA PRO A 68 0.85 -9.67 -7.90
C PRO A 68 0.41 -8.46 -8.74
N THR A 69 -0.09 -7.38 -8.12
CA THR A 69 -0.47 -6.15 -8.84
C THR A 69 0.75 -5.53 -9.51
N PHE A 70 1.84 -5.33 -8.77
CA PHE A 70 3.08 -4.80 -9.34
C PHE A 70 3.58 -5.65 -10.52
N THR A 71 3.63 -6.98 -10.35
CA THR A 71 4.09 -7.89 -11.39
C THR A 71 3.22 -7.81 -12.65
N SER A 72 1.90 -7.76 -12.48
CA SER A 72 0.96 -7.65 -13.61
C SER A 72 1.13 -6.33 -14.36
N MET A 73 1.24 -5.21 -13.66
CA MET A 73 1.50 -3.89 -14.26
C MET A 73 2.83 -3.87 -15.02
N ASP A 74 3.89 -4.43 -14.43
CA ASP A 74 5.23 -4.43 -15.02
C ASP A 74 5.34 -5.33 -16.26
N GLU A 75 4.72 -6.50 -16.25
CA GLU A 75 4.85 -7.50 -17.31
C GLU A 75 3.76 -7.39 -18.38
N LYS A 76 2.55 -6.96 -18.01
CA LYS A 76 1.37 -6.97 -18.88
C LYS A 76 0.82 -5.57 -19.17
N GLY A 77 1.23 -4.56 -18.41
CA GLY A 77 0.66 -3.22 -18.49
C GLY A 77 -0.76 -3.11 -17.91
N GLU A 78 -1.18 -4.06 -17.07
CA GLU A 78 -2.50 -4.08 -16.44
C GLU A 78 -2.38 -4.39 -14.94
N PRO A 79 -3.16 -3.74 -14.08
CA PRO A 79 -4.10 -2.61 -14.34
C PRO A 79 -3.40 -1.32 -14.78
N ASP A 80 -4.18 -0.35 -15.29
CA ASP A 80 -3.67 0.96 -15.73
C ASP A 80 -3.16 1.81 -14.56
N MET A 81 -3.80 1.68 -13.39
CA MET A 81 -3.51 2.48 -12.21
C MET A 81 -3.44 1.61 -10.95
N ASN A 82 -2.52 1.98 -10.07
CA ASN A 82 -2.41 1.47 -8.71
C ASN A 82 -2.27 2.66 -7.74
N PRO A 83 -3.35 3.06 -7.05
CA PRO A 83 -3.37 4.26 -6.23
C PRO A 83 -2.42 4.23 -5.03
N GLU A 84 -2.19 3.04 -4.47
CA GLU A 84 -1.32 2.87 -3.30
C GLU A 84 -0.36 1.70 -3.48
N GLN A 85 0.88 2.01 -3.87
CA GLN A 85 1.95 1.03 -4.00
C GLN A 85 3.00 1.22 -2.91
N TRP A 86 3.17 0.22 -2.05
CA TRP A 86 4.26 0.17 -1.07
C TRP A 86 5.56 -0.21 -1.78
N ALA A 87 6.29 0.82 -2.21
CA ALA A 87 7.40 0.70 -3.15
C ALA A 87 8.64 0.01 -2.57
N ASN A 88 8.81 -0.02 -1.25
CA ASN A 88 9.96 -0.63 -0.58
C ASN A 88 10.13 -2.12 -0.94
N ALA A 89 9.03 -2.88 -1.03
CA ALA A 89 9.06 -4.31 -1.37
C ALA A 89 9.46 -4.58 -2.82
N VAL A 90 9.21 -3.63 -3.72
CA VAL A 90 9.43 -3.75 -5.18
C VAL A 90 10.42 -2.70 -5.71
N TYR A 91 11.23 -2.10 -4.86
CA TYR A 91 12.05 -0.94 -5.19
C TYR A 91 12.95 -1.14 -6.41
N THR A 92 13.72 -2.21 -6.42
CA THR A 92 14.65 -2.48 -7.53
C THR A 92 13.95 -2.74 -8.85
N PRO A 93 12.96 -3.65 -8.96
CA PRO A 93 12.22 -3.82 -10.20
C PRO A 93 11.40 -2.58 -10.57
N LEU A 94 10.85 -1.82 -9.63
CA LEU A 94 10.15 -0.57 -9.91
C LEU A 94 11.08 0.47 -10.55
N LYS A 95 12.28 0.69 -10.00
CA LYS A 95 13.28 1.60 -10.62
C LYS A 95 13.62 1.16 -12.05
N LYS A 96 13.77 -0.13 -12.28
CA LYS A 96 14.03 -0.67 -13.61
C LYS A 96 12.85 -0.40 -14.56
N ALA A 97 11.63 -0.74 -14.16
CA ALA A 97 10.42 -0.54 -14.94
C ALA A 97 10.22 0.93 -15.33
N VAL A 98 10.46 1.86 -14.39
CA VAL A 98 10.38 3.31 -14.65
C VAL A 98 11.47 3.75 -15.63
N SER A 99 12.72 3.29 -15.47
CA SER A 99 13.81 3.63 -16.39
C SER A 99 13.57 3.13 -17.81
N GLU A 100 12.90 2.00 -17.94
CA GLU A 100 12.49 1.38 -19.22
C GLU A 100 11.15 1.94 -19.74
N LYS A 101 10.54 2.90 -19.05
CA LYS A 101 9.25 3.54 -19.39
C LYS A 101 8.07 2.56 -19.47
N ARG A 102 8.13 1.44 -18.76
CA ARG A 102 7.01 0.50 -18.64
C ARG A 102 6.02 0.96 -17.57
N LEU A 103 6.51 1.63 -16.53
CA LEU A 103 5.70 2.21 -15.47
C LEU A 103 6.02 3.69 -15.29
N ILE A 104 5.04 4.45 -14.78
CA ILE A 104 5.18 5.86 -14.42
C ILE A 104 4.79 6.01 -12.96
N ILE A 105 5.66 6.66 -12.18
CA ILE A 105 5.29 7.15 -10.85
C ILE A 105 4.69 8.53 -11.03
N ALA A 106 3.37 8.65 -10.83
CA ALA A 106 2.65 9.88 -11.09
C ALA A 106 3.04 11.01 -10.13
N ASN A 107 3.22 10.69 -8.85
CA ASN A 107 3.67 11.66 -7.85
C ASN A 107 4.21 10.95 -6.60
N GLN A 108 4.83 11.72 -5.71
CA GLN A 108 5.17 11.25 -4.36
C GLN A 108 3.88 11.10 -3.53
N ALA A 109 3.93 10.20 -2.55
CA ALA A 109 2.81 10.01 -1.64
C ALA A 109 2.46 11.35 -0.96
N PRO A 110 1.18 11.74 -0.96
CA PRO A 110 0.74 12.98 -0.32
C PRO A 110 0.79 12.91 1.21
N ILE A 111 0.95 11.70 1.75
CA ILE A 111 0.97 11.41 3.18
C ILE A 111 2.41 11.17 3.60
N THR A 112 2.84 11.85 4.66
CA THR A 112 4.15 11.68 5.29
C THR A 112 4.02 10.96 6.63
N GLY A 113 5.13 10.44 7.17
CA GLY A 113 5.13 9.71 8.43
C GLY A 113 4.63 8.27 8.31
N LEU A 114 4.63 7.74 7.09
CA LEU A 114 4.37 6.32 6.85
C LEU A 114 5.47 5.48 7.47
N GLY A 115 5.08 4.40 8.13
CA GLY A 115 6.02 3.45 8.70
C GLY A 115 5.41 2.07 8.82
N GLU A 116 6.15 1.06 8.45
CA GLU A 116 5.82 -0.33 8.71
C GLU A 116 6.90 -0.96 9.60
N GLY A 117 6.53 -1.94 10.38
CA GLY A 117 7.47 -2.57 11.29
C GLY A 117 6.81 -3.57 12.22
N TRP A 118 7.47 -3.80 13.34
CA TRP A 118 6.97 -4.67 14.38
C TRP A 118 6.34 -3.87 15.51
N TRP A 119 5.26 -4.39 16.04
CA TRP A 119 4.43 -3.70 17.00
C TRP A 119 3.99 -4.63 18.12
N ILE A 120 3.70 -4.04 19.30
CA ILE A 120 3.09 -4.71 20.44
C ILE A 120 1.84 -3.96 20.89
N THR A 121 0.95 -4.65 21.60
CA THR A 121 -0.21 -4.02 22.23
C THR A 121 0.13 -3.42 23.60
N PRO A 122 -0.62 -2.41 24.09
CA PRO A 122 -0.48 -1.94 25.47
C PRO A 122 -0.61 -3.04 26.52
N GLY A 123 -1.50 -4.03 26.30
CA GLY A 123 -1.65 -5.19 27.17
C GLY A 123 -0.38 -6.04 27.29
N THR A 124 0.49 -6.01 26.26
CA THR A 124 1.82 -6.62 26.34
C THR A 124 2.67 -5.91 27.41
N VAL A 125 2.67 -4.57 27.36
CA VAL A 125 3.45 -3.74 28.31
C VAL A 125 2.90 -3.82 29.73
N GLU A 126 1.59 -3.96 29.88
CA GLU A 126 0.97 -4.12 31.20
C GLU A 126 1.36 -5.44 31.88
N LYS A 127 1.44 -6.52 31.09
CA LYS A 127 1.84 -7.85 31.61
C LYS A 127 3.34 -8.03 31.76
N HIS A 128 4.10 -7.35 30.90
CA HIS A 128 5.57 -7.41 30.87
C HIS A 128 6.15 -6.01 30.84
N PRO A 129 6.11 -5.27 31.99
CA PRO A 129 6.59 -3.87 32.06
C PRO A 129 8.07 -3.72 31.66
N GLU A 130 8.87 -4.76 31.81
CA GLU A 130 10.28 -4.84 31.42
C GLU A 130 10.51 -4.68 29.93
N ILE A 131 9.48 -4.93 29.09
CA ILE A 131 9.58 -4.78 27.62
C ILE A 131 9.76 -3.32 27.17
N LYS A 132 9.50 -2.35 28.07
CA LYS A 132 9.65 -0.93 27.76
C LYS A 132 11.10 -0.59 27.41
N GLY A 133 11.32 -0.13 26.20
CA GLY A 133 12.63 0.25 25.69
C GLY A 133 13.49 -0.91 25.19
N MET A 134 12.96 -2.13 25.23
CA MET A 134 13.62 -3.26 24.57
C MET A 134 13.58 -3.11 23.07
N THR A 135 14.66 -3.51 22.42
CA THR A 135 14.76 -3.70 20.99
C THR A 135 14.07 -5.00 20.55
N ALA A 136 13.79 -5.12 19.26
CA ALA A 136 13.26 -6.35 18.69
C ALA A 136 14.12 -7.57 19.05
N MET A 137 15.44 -7.42 19.02
CA MET A 137 16.36 -8.51 19.33
C MET A 137 16.26 -8.97 20.77
N GLU A 138 16.06 -8.04 21.71
CA GLU A 138 15.85 -8.39 23.14
C GLU A 138 14.50 -9.06 23.37
N ILE A 139 13.42 -8.57 22.69
CA ILE A 139 12.10 -9.19 22.78
C ILE A 139 12.12 -10.63 22.24
N LEU A 140 12.91 -10.90 21.19
CA LEU A 140 13.01 -12.24 20.61
C LEU A 140 13.62 -13.30 21.55
N GLU A 141 14.25 -12.90 22.65
CA GLU A 141 14.72 -13.84 23.69
C GLU A 141 13.60 -14.30 24.63
N HIS A 142 12.36 -13.76 24.48
CA HIS A 142 11.22 -14.01 25.36
C HIS A 142 9.97 -14.55 24.62
N PRO A 143 10.06 -15.70 23.91
CA PRO A 143 8.91 -16.29 23.23
C PRO A 143 7.76 -16.64 24.19
N GLU A 144 8.08 -16.95 25.45
CA GLU A 144 7.10 -17.29 26.48
C GLU A 144 6.12 -16.15 26.83
N TRP A 145 6.45 -14.91 26.50
CA TRP A 145 5.54 -13.78 26.71
C TRP A 145 4.39 -13.74 25.72
N PHE A 146 4.54 -14.43 24.58
CA PHE A 146 3.60 -14.40 23.45
C PHE A 146 3.14 -15.81 23.05
N PRO A 147 2.56 -16.60 23.97
CA PRO A 147 2.30 -18.01 23.69
C PRO A 147 1.39 -18.18 22.46
N SER A 148 1.81 -19.06 21.56
CA SER A 148 1.01 -19.44 20.41
C SER A 148 -0.21 -20.24 20.84
N LYS A 149 -1.34 -20.06 20.15
CA LYS A 149 -2.58 -20.80 20.43
C LYS A 149 -2.48 -22.26 20.03
N GLU A 150 -1.72 -22.54 18.96
CA GLU A 150 -1.57 -23.91 18.44
C GLU A 150 -0.53 -24.70 19.21
N ASP A 151 0.53 -24.05 19.64
CA ASP A 151 1.61 -24.63 20.44
C ASP A 151 2.05 -23.63 21.51
N PRO A 152 1.47 -23.69 22.73
CA PRO A 152 1.81 -22.76 23.81
C PRO A 152 3.26 -22.82 24.30
N SER A 153 4.04 -23.81 23.89
CA SER A 153 5.47 -23.88 24.17
C SER A 153 6.30 -22.95 23.27
N LYS A 154 5.67 -22.33 22.26
CA LYS A 154 6.30 -21.41 21.31
C LYS A 154 5.67 -20.02 21.39
N GLY A 155 6.49 -19.01 21.09
CA GLY A 155 6.03 -17.63 20.89
C GLY A 155 5.39 -17.44 19.52
N ALA A 156 4.27 -16.72 19.43
CA ALA A 156 3.64 -16.35 18.18
C ALA A 156 4.11 -14.97 17.72
N PHE A 157 4.67 -14.89 16.53
CA PHE A 157 4.86 -13.65 15.79
C PHE A 157 3.84 -13.59 14.65
N VAL A 158 2.95 -12.59 14.66
CA VAL A 158 1.93 -12.43 13.63
C VAL A 158 2.54 -11.67 12.45
N GLY A 159 2.64 -12.35 11.32
CA GLY A 159 3.18 -11.79 10.06
C GLY A 159 2.16 -11.04 9.25
N CYS A 160 2.36 -11.05 7.94
CA CYS A 160 1.52 -10.37 6.96
C CYS A 160 0.73 -11.34 6.11
N PRO A 161 -0.43 -10.92 5.59
CA PRO A 161 -1.17 -11.69 4.61
C PRO A 161 -0.35 -12.02 3.37
N ALA A 162 -0.67 -13.14 2.74
CA ALA A 162 -0.06 -13.56 1.49
C ALA A 162 -0.24 -12.51 0.37
N GLY A 163 0.80 -12.31 -0.43
CA GLY A 163 0.81 -11.36 -1.54
C GLY A 163 1.21 -9.91 -1.15
N TRP A 164 1.29 -9.60 0.14
CA TRP A 164 1.84 -8.33 0.59
C TRP A 164 3.38 -8.36 0.57
N GLY A 165 4.01 -7.19 0.36
CA GLY A 165 5.47 -7.08 0.40
C GLY A 165 6.09 -7.42 1.74
N CYS A 166 5.42 -7.07 2.83
CA CYS A 166 5.84 -7.38 4.20
C CYS A 166 5.85 -8.89 4.51
N GLN A 167 5.09 -9.71 3.79
CA GLN A 167 5.17 -11.17 3.93
C GLN A 167 6.59 -11.66 3.66
N LEU A 168 7.18 -11.20 2.56
CA LEU A 168 8.57 -11.56 2.21
C LEU A 168 9.58 -10.99 3.20
N ALA A 169 9.38 -9.72 3.60
CA ALA A 169 10.26 -9.06 4.56
C ALA A 169 10.25 -9.80 5.92
N ASN A 170 9.07 -10.09 6.47
CA ASN A 170 8.96 -10.80 7.75
C ASN A 170 9.48 -12.23 7.67
N ALA A 171 9.25 -12.97 6.58
CA ALA A 171 9.82 -14.29 6.39
C ALA A 171 11.35 -14.26 6.33
N ASN A 172 11.93 -13.21 5.73
CA ASN A 172 13.38 -13.01 5.70
C ASN A 172 13.94 -12.66 7.08
N LEU A 173 13.30 -11.74 7.82
CA LEU A 173 13.69 -11.39 9.18
C LEU A 173 13.54 -12.57 10.14
N PHE A 174 12.45 -13.34 10.01
CA PHE A 174 12.23 -14.56 10.81
C PHE A 174 13.40 -15.55 10.67
N ARG A 175 13.91 -15.75 9.45
CA ARG A 175 15.08 -16.58 9.19
C ARG A 175 16.38 -15.93 9.66
N ALA A 176 16.58 -14.64 9.34
CA ALA A 176 17.81 -13.93 9.67
C ALA A 176 18.05 -13.84 11.18
N PHE A 177 17.00 -13.67 11.97
CA PHE A 177 17.06 -13.61 13.42
C PHE A 177 16.95 -14.98 14.09
N GLU A 178 16.94 -16.06 13.30
CA GLU A 178 16.82 -17.44 13.76
C GLU A 178 15.64 -17.67 14.72
N MET A 179 14.52 -16.98 14.47
CA MET A 179 13.37 -16.96 15.36
C MET A 179 12.81 -18.36 15.65
N GLU A 180 12.81 -19.26 14.66
CA GLU A 180 12.38 -20.65 14.88
C GLU A 180 13.24 -21.37 15.93
N LYS A 181 14.55 -21.17 15.89
CA LYS A 181 15.48 -21.75 16.89
C LYS A 181 15.30 -21.15 18.28
N LYS A 182 14.83 -19.91 18.34
CA LYS A 182 14.49 -19.21 19.59
C LYS A 182 13.09 -19.57 20.11
N GLY A 183 12.39 -20.50 19.48
CA GLY A 183 11.10 -20.98 19.93
C GLY A 183 9.91 -20.17 19.41
N TRP A 184 10.06 -19.40 18.33
CA TRP A 184 8.97 -18.66 17.70
C TRP A 184 8.30 -19.42 16.55
N VAL A 185 7.03 -19.12 16.31
CA VAL A 185 6.30 -19.49 15.09
C VAL A 185 5.84 -18.23 14.37
N LEU A 186 5.94 -18.25 13.05
CA LEU A 186 5.40 -17.19 12.18
C LEU A 186 3.95 -17.52 11.85
N ILE A 187 3.03 -16.67 12.28
CA ILE A 187 1.60 -16.83 12.07
C ILE A 187 1.17 -16.06 10.82
N ASP A 188 0.57 -16.74 9.86
CA ASP A 188 -0.10 -16.10 8.73
C ASP A 188 -1.51 -15.67 9.17
N PRO A 189 -1.85 -14.37 9.14
CA PRO A 189 -3.19 -13.90 9.51
C PRO A 189 -4.24 -14.17 8.43
N GLY A 190 -3.87 -14.64 7.25
CA GLY A 190 -4.73 -15.00 6.13
C GLY A 190 -5.28 -13.81 5.32
N SER A 191 -5.54 -12.68 5.97
CA SER A 191 -6.08 -11.46 5.32
C SER A 191 -5.81 -10.22 6.17
N ALA A 192 -6.06 -9.01 5.59
CA ALA A 192 -6.03 -7.75 6.33
C ALA A 192 -7.00 -7.80 7.54
N ALA A 193 -8.23 -8.22 7.32
CA ALA A 193 -9.21 -8.37 8.39
C ALA A 193 -8.80 -9.41 9.44
N GLY A 194 -8.10 -10.47 9.02
CA GLY A 194 -7.52 -11.46 9.94
C GLY A 194 -6.44 -10.84 10.81
N LEU A 195 -5.53 -10.04 10.22
CA LEU A 195 -4.49 -9.32 10.94
C LEU A 195 -5.10 -8.35 11.97
N ASP A 196 -6.05 -7.51 11.55
CA ASP A 196 -6.79 -6.59 12.43
C ASP A 196 -7.52 -7.35 13.55
N GLY A 197 -8.10 -8.51 13.22
CA GLY A 197 -8.77 -9.39 14.17
C GLY A 197 -7.85 -9.94 15.25
N THR A 198 -6.59 -10.24 14.92
CA THR A 198 -5.60 -10.68 15.94
C THR A 198 -5.28 -9.57 16.93
N ILE A 199 -5.11 -8.35 16.42
CA ILE A 199 -4.81 -7.16 17.23
C ILE A 199 -5.99 -6.81 18.13
N SER A 200 -7.19 -6.66 17.55
CA SER A 200 -8.39 -6.28 18.32
C SER A 200 -8.68 -7.30 19.41
N LYS A 201 -8.61 -8.59 19.10
CA LYS A 201 -8.82 -9.64 20.10
C LYS A 201 -7.81 -9.57 21.25
N ALA A 202 -6.54 -9.34 20.95
CA ALA A 202 -5.51 -9.22 21.97
C ALA A 202 -5.71 -7.96 22.82
N ALA A 203 -5.99 -6.81 22.19
CA ALA A 203 -6.21 -5.55 22.88
C ALA A 203 -7.45 -5.59 23.77
N ASP A 204 -8.58 -6.08 23.25
CA ASP A 204 -9.84 -6.18 23.99
C ASP A 204 -9.75 -7.15 25.20
N SER A 205 -8.88 -8.15 25.14
CA SER A 205 -8.66 -9.10 26.23
C SER A 205 -7.48 -8.73 27.14
N GLY A 206 -6.74 -7.65 26.85
CA GLY A 206 -5.50 -7.31 27.54
C GLY A 206 -4.40 -8.38 27.37
N SER A 207 -4.45 -9.17 26.31
CA SER A 207 -3.45 -10.22 26.04
C SER A 207 -2.23 -9.65 25.35
N PRO A 208 -1.02 -10.22 25.57
CA PRO A 208 0.15 -9.88 24.78
C PRO A 208 -0.07 -10.18 23.29
N TRP A 209 0.47 -9.32 22.47
CA TRP A 209 0.48 -9.49 21.01
C TRP A 209 1.78 -8.90 20.46
N PHE A 210 2.42 -9.60 19.53
CA PHE A 210 3.62 -9.17 18.84
C PHE A 210 3.50 -9.55 17.36
N GLY A 211 3.72 -8.58 16.47
CA GLY A 211 3.61 -8.84 15.05
C GLY A 211 3.87 -7.63 14.18
N TYR A 212 3.66 -7.83 12.90
CA TYR A 212 3.74 -6.79 11.89
C TYR A 212 2.50 -5.90 11.92
N TYR A 213 2.72 -4.60 11.76
CA TYR A 213 1.67 -3.65 11.41
C TYR A 213 2.27 -2.39 10.78
N TRP A 214 1.43 -1.42 10.42
CA TRP A 214 1.88 -0.17 9.81
C TRP A 214 1.10 1.04 10.31
N ASN A 215 1.66 2.24 10.06
CA ASN A 215 1.14 3.53 10.48
C ASN A 215 1.12 4.49 9.27
N PRO A 216 0.10 5.36 9.12
CA PRO A 216 -1.05 5.56 10.01
C PRO A 216 -2.22 4.62 9.70
N THR A 217 -2.87 4.09 10.71
CA THR A 217 -4.10 3.30 10.57
C THR A 217 -5.04 3.57 11.74
N SER A 218 -6.34 3.26 11.54
CA SER A 218 -7.33 3.34 12.61
C SER A 218 -7.01 2.38 13.77
N MET A 219 -6.40 1.24 13.48
CA MET A 219 -6.02 0.24 14.49
C MET A 219 -4.93 0.76 15.42
N VAL A 220 -3.89 1.40 14.87
CA VAL A 220 -2.83 2.03 15.68
C VAL A 220 -3.42 3.09 16.60
N GLY A 221 -4.30 3.96 16.06
CA GLY A 221 -4.94 5.01 16.85
C GLY A 221 -5.91 4.48 17.90
N LYS A 222 -6.75 3.50 17.53
CA LYS A 222 -7.78 2.95 18.42
C LYS A 222 -7.19 2.14 19.56
N TYR A 223 -6.21 1.32 19.30
CA TYR A 223 -5.65 0.38 20.27
C TYR A 223 -4.32 0.83 20.88
N GLY A 224 -3.79 1.99 20.46
CA GLY A 224 -2.56 2.53 20.99
C GLY A 224 -1.35 1.62 20.78
N LEU A 225 -1.24 1.00 19.60
CA LEU A 225 -0.14 0.09 19.30
C LEU A 225 1.21 0.80 19.46
N ILE A 226 2.18 0.07 19.97
CA ILE A 226 3.52 0.57 20.30
C ILE A 226 4.50 -0.05 19.31
N SER A 227 5.23 0.79 18.57
CA SER A 227 6.27 0.32 17.65
C SER A 227 7.48 -0.21 18.41
N VAL A 228 8.06 -1.28 17.90
CA VAL A 228 9.27 -1.90 18.44
C VAL A 228 10.49 -1.42 17.65
N ASP A 229 11.49 -0.92 18.35
CA ASP A 229 12.76 -0.50 17.76
C ASP A 229 13.61 -1.74 17.46
N PHE A 230 14.27 -1.76 16.31
CA PHE A 230 15.22 -2.82 15.95
C PHE A 230 16.61 -2.63 16.57
N GLY A 231 16.87 -1.49 17.18
CA GLY A 231 18.17 -1.16 17.79
C GLY A 231 19.26 -0.85 16.77
N VAL A 232 18.91 -0.64 15.51
CA VAL A 232 19.83 -0.30 14.44
C VAL A 232 19.41 1.01 13.77
N LYS A 233 20.39 1.78 13.29
CA LYS A 233 20.09 3.00 12.54
C LYS A 233 19.46 2.65 11.21
N PHE A 234 18.47 3.43 10.81
CA PHE A 234 17.94 3.36 9.46
C PHE A 234 19.04 3.74 8.44
N HIS A 235 19.27 2.85 7.49
CA HIS A 235 20.07 3.10 6.31
C HIS A 235 19.17 3.15 5.08
N SER A 236 19.25 4.28 4.34
CA SER A 236 18.57 4.37 3.05
C SER A 236 19.20 3.35 2.08
N ARG A 237 18.44 2.91 1.08
CA ARG A 237 18.96 1.97 0.07
C ARG A 237 20.17 2.52 -0.70
N ASP A 238 20.27 3.83 -0.86
CA ASP A 238 21.41 4.47 -1.51
C ASP A 238 22.68 4.38 -0.67
N ASN A 239 22.55 4.10 0.63
CA ASN A 239 23.65 3.90 1.58
C ASN A 239 23.76 2.45 2.08
N TRP A 240 23.07 1.50 1.44
CA TRP A 240 23.05 0.11 1.89
C TRP A 240 24.43 -0.54 1.92
N ASP A 241 25.28 -0.20 0.95
CA ASP A 241 26.66 -0.69 0.87
C ASP A 241 27.56 -0.18 2.02
N ASN A 242 27.09 0.84 2.76
CA ASN A 242 27.77 1.40 3.93
C ASN A 242 27.17 0.95 5.26
N CYS A 243 26.27 -0.03 5.22
CA CYS A 243 25.58 -0.56 6.40
C CYS A 243 26.40 -1.61 7.17
N ILE A 244 27.68 -1.78 6.84
CA ILE A 244 28.59 -2.75 7.46
C ILE A 244 29.41 -2.07 8.54
#